data_4b5a9a64becba1a3d644299814c994e7
#
_entry.id   4b5a9a64becba1a3d644299814c994e7
#
_cell.length_a   1.000
_cell.length_b   1.000
_cell.length_c   1.000
_cell.angle_alpha   90.00
_cell.angle_beta   90.00
_cell.angle_gamma   90.00
#
_symmetry.space_group_name_H-M   'P 1'
#
loop_
_entity.id
_entity.type
_entity.pdbx_description
1 polymer ?
#
loop_
_entity_poly.entity_id
_entity_poly.type
_entity_poly.pdbx_seq_one_letter_code
_entity_poly.pdbx_strand_id
1 'polypeptide(L)'
;IQIKDKFENNKKIAKEISLGDFNLKKMQDYANKNQLQVKYLKISSLKENKIFTKSLNKRIFETKNGSISLITDSMLSKNFIIYTEKTTFKDFNKNSNDYEKYKSKARLNIANKIYGTYDKSMNIKYNVDFNNKAISRIKNSF
;
A
#
# COMPACT_ATOMS: atom_id res chain seq x y z
N ILE A 1 -14.32 18.57 16.60
CA ILE A 1 -14.88 17.48 17.41
C ILE A 1 -14.93 16.20 16.57
N GLN A 2 -15.57 16.16 15.41
CA GLN A 2 -15.73 14.95 14.59
C GLN A 2 -14.42 14.25 14.12
N ILE A 3 -13.34 14.99 13.88
CA ILE A 3 -12.06 14.40 13.41
C ILE A 3 -11.36 13.67 14.55
N LYS A 4 -11.37 14.26 15.74
CA LYS A 4 -10.76 13.67 16.94
C LYS A 4 -11.47 12.36 17.32
N ASP A 5 -12.80 12.35 17.29
CA ASP A 5 -13.60 11.18 17.60
C ASP A 5 -13.38 10.03 16.60
N LYS A 6 -13.26 10.36 15.30
CA LYS A 6 -12.90 9.38 14.27
C LYS A 6 -11.51 8.79 14.49
N PHE A 7 -10.55 9.62 14.85
CA PHE A 7 -9.18 9.17 15.11
C PHE A 7 -9.10 8.24 16.32
N GLU A 8 -9.72 8.61 17.43
CA GLU A 8 -9.75 7.76 18.64
C GLU A 8 -10.47 6.42 18.39
N ASN A 9 -11.57 6.44 17.64
CA ASN A 9 -12.29 5.22 17.28
C ASN A 9 -11.43 4.31 16.38
N ASN A 10 -10.73 4.86 15.40
CA ASN A 10 -9.80 4.09 14.56
C ASN A 10 -8.66 3.49 15.37
N LYS A 11 -8.10 4.24 16.31
CA LYS A 11 -7.04 3.77 17.21
C LYS A 11 -7.53 2.60 18.08
N LYS A 12 -8.75 2.68 18.60
CA LYS A 12 -9.37 1.59 19.35
C LYS A 12 -9.53 0.33 18.50
N ILE A 13 -10.12 0.45 17.32
CA ILE A 13 -10.30 -0.66 16.38
C ILE A 13 -8.93 -1.27 15.99
N ALA A 14 -7.95 -0.44 15.65
CA ALA A 14 -6.60 -0.90 15.30
C ALA A 14 -5.96 -1.70 16.45
N LYS A 15 -6.15 -1.25 17.69
CA LYS A 15 -5.67 -1.96 18.88
C LYS A 15 -6.37 -3.31 19.04
N GLU A 16 -7.68 -3.37 18.92
CA GLU A 16 -8.43 -4.62 19.01
C GLU A 16 -8.05 -5.62 17.90
N ILE A 17 -7.80 -5.12 16.67
CA ILE A 17 -7.29 -5.94 15.55
C ILE A 17 -5.89 -6.49 15.89
N SER A 18 -5.00 -5.66 16.43
CA SER A 18 -3.63 -6.08 16.76
C SER A 18 -3.56 -7.11 17.87
N LEU A 19 -4.53 -7.10 18.78
CA LEU A 19 -4.68 -8.09 19.87
C LEU A 19 -5.41 -9.38 19.42
N GLY A 20 -5.94 -9.40 18.18
CA GLY A 20 -6.75 -10.52 17.70
C GLY A 20 -8.19 -10.54 18.22
N ASP A 21 -8.60 -9.52 18.96
CA ASP A 21 -9.91 -9.42 19.58
C ASP A 21 -11.01 -8.98 18.61
N PHE A 22 -10.66 -8.42 17.47
CA PHE A 22 -11.59 -7.93 16.44
C PHE A 22 -11.79 -8.98 15.35
N ASN A 23 -12.78 -9.84 15.53
CA ASN A 23 -13.12 -10.93 14.60
C ASN A 23 -14.24 -10.52 13.64
N LEU A 24 -14.60 -11.42 12.71
CA LEU A 24 -15.64 -11.17 11.69
C LEU A 24 -17.01 -10.83 12.31
N LYS A 25 -17.37 -11.46 13.43
CA LYS A 25 -18.62 -11.17 14.14
C LYS A 25 -18.60 -9.73 14.67
N LYS A 26 -17.55 -9.33 15.36
CA LYS A 26 -17.39 -7.95 15.83
C LYS A 26 -17.39 -6.93 14.69
N MET A 27 -16.80 -7.28 13.53
CA MET A 27 -16.85 -6.43 12.34
C MET A 27 -18.28 -6.23 11.85
N GLN A 28 -19.10 -7.30 11.82
CA GLN A 28 -20.50 -7.23 11.43
C GLN A 28 -21.34 -6.43 12.44
N ASP A 29 -21.14 -6.69 13.73
CA ASP A 29 -21.83 -5.95 14.81
C ASP A 29 -21.48 -4.46 14.77
N TYR A 30 -20.20 -4.14 14.51
CA TYR A 30 -19.75 -2.76 14.33
C TYR A 30 -20.39 -2.09 13.11
N ALA A 31 -20.49 -2.79 11.99
CA ALA A 31 -21.14 -2.28 10.78
C ALA A 31 -22.62 -2.01 11.03
N ASN A 32 -23.34 -2.94 11.66
CA ASN A 32 -24.76 -2.79 11.99
C ASN A 32 -24.99 -1.61 12.96
N LYS A 33 -24.22 -1.53 14.05
CA LYS A 33 -24.32 -0.46 15.04
C LYS A 33 -24.11 0.93 14.46
N ASN A 34 -23.21 1.06 13.48
CA ASN A 34 -22.85 2.33 12.86
C ASN A 34 -23.53 2.54 11.49
N GLN A 35 -24.51 1.70 11.12
CA GLN A 35 -25.24 1.75 9.84
C GLN A 35 -24.31 1.79 8.62
N LEU A 36 -23.21 1.03 8.68
CA LEU A 36 -22.23 0.93 7.61
C LEU A 36 -22.60 -0.18 6.63
N GLN A 37 -22.36 0.06 5.34
CA GLN A 37 -22.57 -0.96 4.32
C GLN A 37 -21.39 -1.94 4.26
N VAL A 38 -21.67 -3.23 4.39
CA VAL A 38 -20.73 -4.30 4.10
C VAL A 38 -20.84 -4.67 2.63
N LYS A 39 -19.70 -4.64 1.90
CA LYS A 39 -19.64 -4.97 0.46
C LYS A 39 -18.64 -6.09 0.23
N TYR A 40 -19.03 -7.07 -0.56
CA TYR A 40 -18.12 -8.11 -1.06
C TYR A 40 -17.49 -7.64 -2.35
N LEU A 41 -16.15 -7.71 -2.39
CA LEU A 41 -15.38 -7.23 -3.54
C LEU A 41 -14.36 -8.29 -3.97
N LYS A 42 -14.28 -8.51 -5.27
CA LYS A 42 -13.21 -9.29 -5.89
C LYS A 42 -12.23 -8.33 -6.55
N ILE A 43 -11.00 -8.30 -6.04
CA ILE A 43 -9.94 -7.47 -6.60
C ILE A 43 -9.00 -8.35 -7.39
N SER A 44 -8.95 -8.17 -8.71
CA SER A 44 -8.18 -9.01 -9.63
C SER A 44 -6.83 -8.40 -10.06
N SER A 45 -6.56 -7.16 -9.70
CA SER A 45 -5.31 -6.49 -10.07
C SER A 45 -4.92 -5.39 -9.07
N LEU A 46 -3.64 -5.01 -9.11
CA LEU A 46 -3.13 -3.86 -8.34
C LEU A 46 -3.52 -2.51 -8.95
N LYS A 47 -4.17 -2.49 -10.11
CA LYS A 47 -4.60 -1.23 -10.74
C LYS A 47 -5.68 -0.56 -9.90
N GLU A 48 -5.72 0.75 -10.01
CA GLU A 48 -6.77 1.56 -9.41
C GLU A 48 -8.16 1.13 -9.91
N ASN A 49 -9.15 1.17 -9.03
CA ASN A 49 -10.55 0.94 -9.34
C ASN A 49 -11.42 2.05 -8.73
N LYS A 50 -12.73 1.97 -8.90
CA LYS A 50 -13.67 3.01 -8.41
C LYS A 50 -13.68 3.19 -6.88
N ILE A 51 -13.17 2.23 -6.11
CA ILE A 51 -13.24 2.21 -4.64
C ILE A 51 -11.85 2.42 -4.05
N PHE A 52 -10.84 1.76 -4.61
CA PHE A 52 -9.49 1.71 -4.06
C PHE A 52 -8.45 2.24 -5.04
N THR A 53 -7.55 3.05 -4.52
CA THR A 53 -6.33 3.47 -5.23
C THR A 53 -5.38 2.28 -5.40
N LYS A 54 -4.41 2.43 -6.30
CA LYS A 54 -3.34 1.43 -6.48
C LYS A 54 -2.60 1.11 -5.17
N SER A 55 -2.35 2.11 -4.35
CA SER A 55 -1.68 1.96 -3.05
C SER A 55 -2.52 1.13 -2.07
N LEU A 56 -3.82 1.37 -2.01
CA LEU A 56 -4.73 0.59 -1.17
C LEU A 56 -4.84 -0.85 -1.65
N ASN A 57 -5.00 -1.08 -2.96
CA ASN A 57 -5.02 -2.42 -3.53
C ASN A 57 -3.75 -3.21 -3.16
N LYS A 58 -2.57 -2.58 -3.23
CA LYS A 58 -1.32 -3.21 -2.82
C LYS A 58 -1.36 -3.66 -1.36
N ARG A 59 -1.79 -2.79 -0.46
CA ARG A 59 -1.91 -3.11 0.97
C ARG A 59 -2.90 -4.24 1.23
N ILE A 60 -4.03 -4.29 0.50
CA ILE A 60 -5.02 -5.37 0.60
C ILE A 60 -4.40 -6.71 0.19
N PHE A 61 -3.64 -6.75 -0.91
CA PHE A 61 -2.96 -7.98 -1.36
C PHE A 61 -1.85 -8.46 -0.41
N GLU A 62 -1.32 -7.59 0.42
CA GLU A 62 -0.31 -7.92 1.44
C GLU A 62 -0.94 -8.44 2.74
N THR A 63 -2.27 -8.34 2.90
CA THR A 63 -2.96 -8.85 4.10
C THR A 63 -3.07 -10.37 4.09
N LYS A 64 -2.98 -10.96 5.27
CA LYS A 64 -3.09 -12.40 5.46
C LYS A 64 -4.53 -12.89 5.23
N ASN A 65 -4.69 -14.06 4.62
CA ASN A 65 -6.00 -14.71 4.49
C ASN A 65 -6.64 -14.94 5.86
N GLY A 66 -7.95 -14.72 5.93
CA GLY A 66 -8.72 -14.85 7.18
C GLY A 66 -8.46 -13.73 8.19
N SER A 67 -7.75 -12.67 7.82
CA SER A 67 -7.45 -11.56 8.73
C SER A 67 -8.29 -10.32 8.45
N ILE A 68 -8.46 -9.53 9.50
CA ILE A 68 -9.07 -8.21 9.43
C ILE A 68 -7.98 -7.16 9.48
N SER A 69 -8.10 -6.13 8.68
CA SER A 69 -7.19 -4.98 8.64
C SER A 69 -7.96 -3.66 8.59
N LEU A 70 -7.41 -2.65 9.25
CA LEU A 70 -7.86 -1.26 9.12
C LEU A 70 -6.92 -0.55 8.14
N ILE A 71 -7.46 -0.12 7.02
CA ILE A 71 -6.69 0.56 5.98
C ILE A 71 -7.30 1.95 5.75
N THR A 72 -6.43 2.95 5.77
CA THR A 72 -6.80 4.35 5.55
C THR A 72 -6.28 4.80 4.20
N ASP A 73 -7.04 5.61 3.49
CA ASP A 73 -6.60 6.21 2.24
C ASP A 73 -5.45 7.21 2.46
N SER A 74 -4.75 7.57 1.37
CA SER A 74 -3.58 8.46 1.44
C SER A 74 -3.90 9.87 1.92
N MET A 75 -5.17 10.28 1.83
CA MET A 75 -5.64 11.59 2.30
C MET A 75 -6.24 11.53 3.71
N LEU A 76 -6.20 10.37 4.37
CA LEU A 76 -6.81 10.13 5.68
C LEU A 76 -8.32 10.45 5.74
N SER A 77 -8.96 10.55 4.59
CA SER A 77 -10.37 10.94 4.47
C SER A 77 -11.32 9.76 4.66
N LYS A 78 -10.88 8.56 4.23
CA LYS A 78 -11.69 7.33 4.30
C LYS A 78 -10.93 6.23 5.00
N ASN A 79 -11.62 5.53 5.89
CA ASN A 79 -11.12 4.35 6.58
C ASN A 79 -11.94 3.14 6.15
N PHE A 80 -11.24 2.03 5.92
CA PHE A 80 -11.85 0.78 5.50
C PHE A 80 -11.47 -0.31 6.49
N ILE A 81 -12.45 -0.99 7.04
CA ILE A 81 -12.25 -2.25 7.75
C ILE A 81 -12.44 -3.35 6.72
N ILE A 82 -11.40 -4.13 6.47
CA ILE A 82 -11.37 -5.12 5.40
C ILE A 82 -11.11 -6.49 6.00
N TYR A 83 -12.00 -7.43 5.72
CA TYR A 83 -11.76 -8.85 5.96
C TYR A 83 -11.26 -9.48 4.67
N THR A 84 -10.04 -10.00 4.68
CA THR A 84 -9.45 -10.69 3.53
C THR A 84 -9.78 -12.17 3.63
N GLU A 85 -10.82 -12.59 2.92
CA GLU A 85 -11.26 -13.99 2.93
C GLU A 85 -10.19 -14.89 2.31
N LYS A 86 -9.79 -14.60 1.08
CA LYS A 86 -8.81 -15.40 0.35
C LYS A 86 -8.07 -14.58 -0.68
N THR A 87 -6.76 -14.74 -0.69
CA THR A 87 -5.89 -14.25 -1.77
C THR A 87 -5.35 -15.44 -2.55
N THR A 88 -5.57 -15.45 -3.85
CA THR A 88 -5.05 -16.47 -4.74
C THR A 88 -4.02 -15.86 -5.67
N PHE A 89 -2.88 -16.51 -5.82
CA PHE A 89 -1.87 -16.14 -6.80
C PHE A 89 -1.96 -17.08 -7.98
N LYS A 90 -1.85 -16.52 -9.17
CA LYS A 90 -1.77 -17.32 -10.39
C LYS A 90 -0.34 -17.83 -10.53
N ASP A 91 -0.18 -19.12 -10.75
CA ASP A 91 1.14 -19.70 -11.01
C ASP A 91 1.74 -19.11 -12.29
N PHE A 92 2.99 -18.74 -12.21
CA PHE A 92 3.75 -18.23 -13.34
C PHE A 92 4.34 -19.35 -14.18
N ASN A 93 3.96 -19.41 -15.45
CA ASN A 93 4.70 -20.21 -16.41
C ASN A 93 6.04 -19.52 -16.71
N LYS A 94 7.15 -20.16 -16.31
CA LYS A 94 8.51 -19.62 -16.49
C LYS A 94 8.89 -19.38 -17.97
N ASN A 95 8.19 -20.01 -18.89
CA ASN A 95 8.40 -19.87 -20.33
C ASN A 95 7.49 -18.79 -20.95
N SER A 96 6.72 -18.05 -20.17
CA SER A 96 5.85 -17.00 -20.68
C SER A 96 6.60 -15.67 -20.87
N ASN A 97 6.21 -14.91 -21.88
CA ASN A 97 6.71 -13.54 -22.09
C ASN A 97 6.48 -12.65 -20.86
N ASP A 98 5.40 -12.89 -20.13
CA ASP A 98 5.11 -12.16 -18.90
C ASP A 98 6.16 -12.44 -17.80
N TYR A 99 6.63 -13.69 -17.69
CA TYR A 99 7.67 -14.04 -16.73
C TYR A 99 8.97 -13.25 -16.99
N GLU A 100 9.46 -13.22 -18.23
CA GLU A 100 10.66 -12.48 -18.59
C GLU A 100 10.49 -10.96 -18.40
N LYS A 101 9.31 -10.43 -18.71
CA LYS A 101 8.98 -9.03 -18.46
C LYS A 101 9.03 -8.68 -16.96
N TYR A 102 8.44 -9.48 -16.10
CA TYR A 102 8.47 -9.25 -14.65
C TYR A 102 9.85 -9.47 -14.06
N LYS A 103 10.61 -10.45 -14.54
CA LYS A 103 11.99 -10.71 -14.16
C LYS A 103 12.90 -9.52 -14.50
N SER A 104 12.78 -8.97 -15.70
CA SER A 104 13.52 -7.77 -16.11
C SER A 104 13.17 -6.57 -15.26
N LYS A 105 11.87 -6.36 -14.96
CA LYS A 105 11.41 -5.29 -14.09
C LYS A 105 11.91 -5.45 -12.65
N ALA A 106 11.93 -6.67 -12.13
CA ALA A 106 12.48 -6.95 -10.81
C ALA A 106 13.98 -6.65 -10.73
N ARG A 107 14.75 -7.04 -11.76
CA ARG A 107 16.18 -6.73 -11.87
C ARG A 107 16.44 -5.23 -11.87
N LEU A 108 15.70 -4.47 -12.68
CA LEU A 108 15.77 -3.00 -12.72
C LEU A 108 15.45 -2.38 -11.36
N ASN A 109 14.42 -2.85 -10.69
CA ASN A 109 14.05 -2.34 -9.37
C ASN A 109 15.14 -2.61 -8.32
N ILE A 110 15.78 -3.76 -8.36
CA ILE A 110 16.91 -4.11 -7.47
C ILE A 110 18.09 -3.22 -7.77
N ALA A 111 18.47 -3.08 -9.06
CA ALA A 111 19.57 -2.22 -9.48
C ALA A 111 19.35 -0.77 -9.02
N ASN A 112 18.17 -0.21 -9.27
CA ASN A 112 17.84 1.15 -8.84
C ASN A 112 17.90 1.33 -7.31
N LYS A 113 17.50 0.33 -6.54
CA LYS A 113 17.62 0.37 -5.07
C LYS A 113 19.10 0.36 -4.64
N ILE A 114 19.93 -0.47 -5.26
CA ILE A 114 21.36 -0.55 -4.97
C ILE A 114 22.03 0.80 -5.30
N TYR A 115 21.81 1.33 -6.50
CA TYR A 115 22.34 2.62 -6.90
C TYR A 115 21.87 3.75 -5.98
N GLY A 116 20.57 3.83 -5.67
CA GLY A 116 20.04 4.85 -4.78
C GLY A 116 20.60 4.76 -3.34
N THR A 117 20.89 3.55 -2.87
CA THR A 117 21.54 3.37 -1.55
C THR A 117 23.01 3.78 -1.60
N TYR A 118 23.71 3.42 -2.68
CA TYR A 118 25.09 3.83 -2.92
C TYR A 118 25.21 5.35 -2.98
N ASP A 119 24.38 6.01 -3.80
CA ASP A 119 24.38 7.47 -3.95
C ASP A 119 24.14 8.17 -2.60
N LYS A 120 23.19 7.67 -1.82
CA LYS A 120 22.94 8.20 -0.47
C LYS A 120 24.16 8.05 0.44
N SER A 121 24.81 6.89 0.41
CA SER A 121 26.02 6.62 1.20
C SER A 121 27.17 7.55 0.77
N MET A 122 27.33 7.74 -0.53
CA MET A 122 28.37 8.63 -1.05
C MET A 122 28.11 10.10 -0.70
N ASN A 123 26.86 10.55 -0.80
CA ASN A 123 26.48 11.92 -0.42
C ASN A 123 26.75 12.19 1.07
N ILE A 124 26.48 11.20 1.95
CA ILE A 124 26.78 11.34 3.37
C ILE A 124 28.30 11.37 3.60
N LYS A 125 29.04 10.47 2.94
CA LYS A 125 30.48 10.32 3.15
C LYS A 125 31.30 11.52 2.63
N TYR A 126 30.89 12.10 1.50
CA TYR A 126 31.67 13.10 0.78
C TYR A 126 31.04 14.50 0.76
N ASN A 127 29.93 14.70 1.46
CA ASN A 127 29.23 15.99 1.56
C ASN A 127 29.06 16.67 0.19
N VAL A 128 28.39 15.97 -0.74
CA VAL A 128 28.27 16.41 -2.14
C VAL A 128 27.22 17.51 -2.26
N ASP A 129 27.64 18.70 -2.62
CA ASP A 129 26.75 19.82 -2.93
C ASP A 129 26.48 19.92 -4.43
N PHE A 130 25.21 19.93 -4.79
CA PHE A 130 24.79 20.11 -6.19
C PHE A 130 24.51 21.58 -6.49
N ASN A 131 25.21 22.14 -7.46
CA ASN A 131 24.88 23.46 -7.99
C ASN A 131 23.66 23.39 -8.90
N ASN A 132 22.48 23.46 -8.28
CA ASN A 132 21.19 23.36 -8.98
C ASN A 132 21.02 24.44 -10.07
N LYS A 133 21.64 25.61 -9.91
CA LYS A 133 21.60 26.67 -10.94
C LYS A 133 22.38 26.27 -12.20
N ALA A 134 23.55 25.65 -12.03
CA ALA A 134 24.33 25.15 -13.15
C ALA A 134 23.62 24.01 -13.88
N ILE A 135 23.05 23.06 -13.12
CA ILE A 135 22.28 21.94 -13.68
C ILE A 135 21.07 22.44 -14.47
N SER A 136 20.32 23.43 -13.95
CA SER A 136 19.16 24.00 -14.63
C SER A 136 19.55 24.73 -15.93
N ARG A 137 20.69 25.41 -15.97
CA ARG A 137 21.21 26.04 -17.20
C ARG A 137 21.50 25.00 -18.28
N ILE A 138 22.15 23.89 -17.92
CA ILE A 138 22.44 22.80 -18.85
C ILE A 138 21.14 22.15 -19.37
N LYS A 139 20.18 21.87 -18.50
CA LYS A 139 18.89 21.30 -18.92
C LYS A 139 18.10 22.19 -19.89
N ASN A 140 18.23 23.50 -19.77
CA ASN A 140 17.50 24.46 -20.61
C ASN A 140 18.27 24.82 -21.89
N SER A 141 19.47 24.27 -22.11
CA SER A 141 20.28 24.51 -23.31
C SER A 141 20.19 23.37 -24.34
N PHE A 142 19.36 22.35 -24.07
CA PHE A 142 18.98 21.24 -24.95
C PHE A 142 17.47 21.21 -25.16
#